data_de172c381150773282597ba5a552d01d
#
_entry.id   de172c381150773282597ba5a552d01d
#
_cell.length_a   1.000
_cell.length_b   1.000
_cell.length_c   1.000
_cell.angle_alpha   90.00
_cell.angle_beta   90.00
_cell.angle_gamma   90.00
#
_symmetry.space_group_name_H-M   'P 1'
#
loop_
_entity.id
_entity.type
_entity.pdbx_description
1 polymer ?
#
loop_
_entity_poly.entity_id
_entity_poly.type
_entity_poly.pdbx_seq_one_letter_code
_entity_poly.pdbx_strand_id
1 'polypeptide(L)'
;MILSGDDIHKALAEGRMIVEPAPGKEQIDTTSIDLHMGEPLWIWDPALTRPDSETLKVNLDEYNYREFSKRHQVEVDKEPSGRYILQPNRVYLGSTFEKVQFPAGSKLAGRVEGKSSFARLGLSVHITAPMIHCGTGFGIITLEMLNHGPFAIEVTPGKTRICQLILEEVSREPEERTGGNFIRQEDAQG
;
A
#
# COMPACT_ATOMS: atom_id res chain seq x y z
N MET A 1 0.88 -18.80 -10.53
CA MET A 1 2.01 -18.47 -11.46
C MET A 1 2.17 -16.96 -11.43
N ILE A 2 3.41 -16.44 -11.44
CA ILE A 2 3.65 -14.97 -11.57
C ILE A 2 3.49 -14.59 -13.04
N LEU A 3 2.80 -13.48 -13.32
CA LEU A 3 2.60 -12.98 -14.68
C LEU A 3 3.87 -12.31 -15.21
N SER A 4 4.17 -12.55 -16.48
CA SER A 4 5.18 -11.76 -17.21
C SER A 4 4.65 -10.37 -17.56
N GLY A 5 5.55 -9.45 -17.96
CA GLY A 5 5.14 -8.12 -18.41
C GLY A 5 4.12 -8.15 -19.55
N ASP A 6 4.28 -9.07 -20.50
CA ASP A 6 3.32 -9.25 -21.61
C ASP A 6 1.95 -9.73 -21.10
N ASP A 7 1.93 -10.66 -20.14
CA ASP A 7 0.69 -11.12 -19.52
C ASP A 7 0.03 -10.04 -18.67
N ILE A 8 0.81 -9.17 -18.06
CA ILE A 8 0.33 -7.98 -17.33
C ILE A 8 -0.37 -7.03 -18.31
N HIS A 9 0.24 -6.71 -19.44
CA HIS A 9 -0.37 -5.88 -20.49
C HIS A 9 -1.68 -6.51 -20.99
N LYS A 10 -1.70 -7.83 -21.19
CA LYS A 10 -2.88 -8.57 -21.61
C LYS A 10 -3.98 -8.53 -20.54
N ALA A 11 -3.64 -8.75 -19.27
CA ALA A 11 -4.60 -8.70 -18.17
C ALA A 11 -5.26 -7.31 -18.01
N LEU A 12 -4.49 -6.23 -18.20
CA LEU A 12 -5.01 -4.86 -18.24
C LEU A 12 -5.95 -4.63 -19.42
N ALA A 13 -5.55 -5.06 -20.63
CA ALA A 13 -6.36 -4.91 -21.84
C ALA A 13 -7.68 -5.71 -21.80
N GLU A 14 -7.68 -6.86 -21.15
CA GLU A 14 -8.85 -7.73 -20.97
C GLU A 14 -9.73 -7.33 -19.78
N GLY A 15 -9.32 -6.33 -19.00
CA GLY A 15 -10.05 -5.92 -17.80
C GLY A 15 -10.01 -6.95 -16.66
N ARG A 16 -9.07 -7.90 -16.70
CA ARG A 16 -8.82 -8.85 -15.60
C ARG A 16 -8.17 -8.15 -14.38
N MET A 17 -7.60 -7.00 -14.62
CA MET A 17 -7.10 -6.08 -13.61
C MET A 17 -7.37 -4.65 -14.06
N ILE A 18 -7.75 -3.79 -13.13
CA ILE A 18 -7.97 -2.37 -13.38
C ILE A 18 -6.95 -1.59 -12.54
N VAL A 19 -6.26 -0.64 -13.15
CA VAL A 19 -5.35 0.30 -12.48
C VAL A 19 -5.65 1.70 -12.99
N GLU A 20 -5.92 2.63 -12.10
CA GLU A 20 -6.17 4.03 -12.43
C GLU A 20 -5.31 4.97 -11.56
N PRO A 21 -4.59 5.90 -12.21
CA PRO A 21 -4.45 6.06 -13.66
C PRO A 21 -3.79 4.85 -14.31
N ALA A 22 -4.06 4.62 -15.60
CA ALA A 22 -3.46 3.50 -16.34
C ALA A 22 -1.94 3.60 -16.30
N PRO A 23 -1.21 2.49 -16.01
CA PRO A 23 0.23 2.52 -15.91
C PRO A 23 0.89 2.83 -17.26
N GLY A 24 1.88 3.68 -17.24
CA GLY A 24 2.75 3.91 -18.38
C GLY A 24 3.63 2.69 -18.68
N LYS A 25 4.18 2.64 -19.89
CA LYS A 25 5.07 1.52 -20.29
C LYS A 25 6.27 1.34 -19.36
N GLU A 26 6.79 2.44 -18.84
CA GLU A 26 7.94 2.46 -17.93
C GLU A 26 7.59 1.99 -16.49
N GLN A 27 6.32 1.80 -16.16
CA GLN A 27 5.89 1.26 -14.89
C GLN A 27 5.75 -0.26 -14.91
N ILE A 28 5.62 -0.86 -16.10
CA ILE A 28 5.49 -2.31 -16.25
C ILE A 28 6.87 -2.89 -16.56
N ASP A 29 7.38 -3.67 -15.61
CA ASP A 29 8.64 -4.38 -15.73
C ASP A 29 8.37 -5.85 -16.12
N THR A 30 9.40 -6.68 -16.10
CA THR A 30 9.35 -8.10 -16.52
C THR A 30 8.30 -8.93 -15.78
N THR A 31 8.00 -8.62 -14.52
CA THR A 31 7.09 -9.41 -13.66
C THR A 31 6.30 -8.57 -12.66
N SER A 32 6.28 -7.24 -12.81
CA SER A 32 5.62 -6.35 -11.83
C SER A 32 5.17 -5.04 -12.46
N ILE A 33 4.32 -4.33 -11.73
CA ILE A 33 3.94 -2.94 -12.02
C ILE A 33 4.48 -2.06 -10.89
N ASP A 34 5.24 -1.03 -11.21
CA ASP A 34 5.63 0.01 -10.28
C ASP A 34 4.43 0.89 -9.96
N LEU A 35 4.16 1.12 -8.67
CA LEU A 35 3.11 2.01 -8.19
C LEU A 35 3.73 3.21 -7.45
N HIS A 36 3.10 4.37 -7.63
CA HIS A 36 3.58 5.61 -7.03
C HIS A 36 3.06 5.79 -5.61
N MET A 37 3.82 6.57 -4.81
CA MET A 37 3.37 7.05 -3.51
C MET A 37 2.12 7.91 -3.66
N GLY A 38 1.08 7.63 -2.89
CA GLY A 38 -0.13 8.43 -2.77
C GLY A 38 -0.06 9.41 -1.60
N GLU A 39 -1.19 10.03 -1.31
CA GLU A 39 -1.41 10.92 -0.18
C GLU A 39 -2.84 10.80 0.34
N PRO A 40 -3.14 11.17 1.59
CA PRO A 40 -2.22 11.71 2.60
C PRO A 40 -1.32 10.63 3.24
N LEU A 41 -0.36 11.08 4.05
CA LEU A 41 0.52 10.25 4.86
C LEU A 41 0.22 10.45 6.34
N TRP A 42 0.13 9.35 7.10
CA TRP A 42 -0.24 9.34 8.50
C TRP A 42 0.85 8.72 9.38
N ILE A 43 0.93 9.17 10.62
CA ILE A 43 1.71 8.54 11.69
C ILE A 43 0.83 8.33 12.91
N TRP A 44 1.22 7.41 13.78
CA TRP A 44 0.65 7.36 15.13
C TRP A 44 1.00 8.63 15.88
N ASP A 45 0.05 9.19 16.62
CA ASP A 45 0.24 10.42 17.38
C ASP A 45 1.48 10.28 18.29
N PRO A 46 2.49 11.15 18.12
CA PRO A 46 3.68 11.13 18.96
C PRO A 46 3.38 11.24 20.46
N ALA A 47 2.21 11.76 20.84
CA ALA A 47 1.79 11.80 22.23
C ALA A 47 1.68 10.41 22.87
N LEU A 48 1.40 9.36 22.07
CA LEU A 48 1.29 7.97 22.55
C LEU A 48 2.63 7.36 23.04
N THR A 49 3.75 7.95 22.63
CA THR A 49 5.10 7.44 22.93
C THR A 49 5.91 8.37 23.82
N ARG A 50 5.28 9.37 24.46
CA ARG A 50 5.98 10.25 25.41
C ARG A 50 6.42 9.46 26.64
N PRO A 51 7.57 9.79 27.25
CA PRO A 51 8.10 9.06 28.39
C PRO A 51 7.16 9.01 29.62
N ASP A 52 6.29 10.00 29.75
CA ASP A 52 5.30 10.15 30.81
C ASP A 52 3.90 9.63 30.44
N SER A 53 3.71 9.15 29.20
CA SER A 53 2.44 8.56 28.78
C SER A 53 2.31 7.11 29.22
N GLU A 54 1.11 6.73 29.66
CA GLU A 54 0.78 5.31 29.86
C GLU A 54 0.69 4.62 28.50
N THR A 55 1.30 3.43 28.39
CA THR A 55 1.22 2.64 27.15
C THR A 55 -0.23 2.21 26.90
N LEU A 56 -0.78 2.67 25.79
CA LEU A 56 -2.12 2.30 25.36
C LEU A 56 -2.18 0.81 24.97
N LYS A 57 -3.07 0.06 25.63
CA LYS A 57 -3.29 -1.36 25.33
C LYS A 57 -4.41 -1.51 24.31
N VAL A 58 -4.17 -2.28 23.27
CA VAL A 58 -5.15 -2.58 22.22
C VAL A 58 -5.54 -4.05 22.31
N ASN A 59 -6.83 -4.32 22.51
CA ASN A 59 -7.36 -5.69 22.43
C ASN A 59 -7.74 -6.00 20.98
N LEU A 60 -7.01 -6.90 20.34
CA LEU A 60 -7.22 -7.23 18.92
C LEU A 60 -8.56 -7.94 18.65
N ASP A 61 -9.16 -8.58 19.64
CA ASP A 61 -10.45 -9.26 19.50
C ASP A 61 -11.63 -8.27 19.43
N GLU A 62 -11.45 -7.06 19.95
CA GLU A 62 -12.46 -5.99 20.01
C GLU A 62 -12.07 -4.77 19.15
N TYR A 63 -10.99 -4.90 18.39
CA TYR A 63 -10.36 -3.80 17.69
C TYR A 63 -11.10 -3.40 16.41
N ASN A 64 -11.45 -2.13 16.30
CA ASN A 64 -11.92 -1.51 15.07
C ASN A 64 -10.86 -0.54 14.56
N TYR A 65 -10.13 -0.95 13.50
CA TYR A 65 -9.03 -0.16 12.94
C TYR A 65 -9.46 1.25 12.55
N ARG A 66 -10.60 1.40 11.83
CA ARG A 66 -11.07 2.68 11.31
C ARG A 66 -11.36 3.71 12.40
N GLU A 67 -11.99 3.28 13.48
CA GLU A 67 -12.27 4.14 14.63
C GLU A 67 -10.99 4.49 15.39
N PHE A 68 -10.11 3.48 15.54
CA PHE A 68 -8.87 3.63 16.27
C PHE A 68 -7.90 4.56 15.53
N SER A 69 -7.72 4.38 14.22
CA SER A 69 -6.86 5.22 13.38
C SER A 69 -7.29 6.68 13.39
N LYS A 70 -8.58 6.96 13.20
CA LYS A 70 -9.12 8.33 13.27
C LYS A 70 -8.89 9.03 14.60
N ARG A 71 -8.79 8.28 15.68
CA ARG A 71 -8.57 8.84 17.03
C ARG A 71 -7.11 9.06 17.35
N HIS A 72 -6.24 8.24 16.80
CA HIS A 72 -4.85 8.11 17.26
C HIS A 72 -3.79 8.32 16.17
N GLN A 73 -4.20 8.68 14.95
CA GLN A 73 -3.26 9.07 13.91
C GLN A 73 -3.33 10.57 13.64
N VAL A 74 -2.20 11.11 13.25
CA VAL A 74 -2.08 12.50 12.79
C VAL A 74 -1.49 12.52 11.39
N GLU A 75 -1.97 13.44 10.57
CA GLU A 75 -1.46 13.65 9.23
C GLU A 75 -0.05 14.25 9.29
N VAL A 76 0.82 13.81 8.40
CA VAL A 76 2.16 14.32 8.24
C VAL A 76 2.13 15.50 7.28
N ASP A 77 2.64 16.65 7.73
CA ASP A 77 2.77 17.81 6.86
C ASP A 77 3.84 17.57 5.79
N LYS A 78 3.55 18.04 4.58
CA LYS A 78 4.54 18.09 3.51
C LYS A 78 5.49 19.28 3.71
N GLU A 79 6.74 19.07 3.34
CA GLU A 79 7.69 20.19 3.19
C GLU A 79 7.18 21.19 2.13
N PRO A 80 7.67 22.46 2.16
CA PRO A 80 7.34 23.44 1.13
C PRO A 80 7.61 22.97 -0.32
N SER A 81 8.50 21.99 -0.46
CA SER A 81 8.80 21.32 -1.73
C SER A 81 7.70 20.37 -2.24
N GLY A 82 6.65 20.13 -1.44
CA GLY A 82 5.59 19.16 -1.71
C GLY A 82 5.98 17.70 -1.40
N ARG A 83 7.10 17.46 -0.72
CA ARG A 83 7.61 16.13 -0.37
C ARG A 83 7.26 15.77 1.06
N TYR A 84 7.12 14.48 1.33
CA TYR A 84 7.16 13.94 2.68
C TYR A 84 8.58 13.52 3.05
N ILE A 85 8.90 13.61 4.34
CA ILE A 85 10.17 13.15 4.91
C ILE A 85 9.89 11.95 5.82
N LEU A 86 10.37 10.77 5.44
CA LEU A 86 10.28 9.55 6.23
C LEU A 86 11.48 9.48 7.18
N GLN A 87 11.27 9.85 8.44
CA GLN A 87 12.31 9.82 9.47
C GLN A 87 12.71 8.39 9.85
N PRO A 88 13.96 8.16 10.29
CA PRO A 88 14.40 6.86 10.81
C PRO A 88 13.53 6.32 11.95
N ASN A 89 13.37 4.99 11.99
CA ASN A 89 12.67 4.25 13.06
C ASN A 89 11.22 4.69 13.30
N ARG A 90 10.53 5.12 12.26
CA ARG A 90 9.13 5.54 12.34
C ARG A 90 8.26 4.77 11.35
N VAL A 91 7.12 4.31 11.85
CA VAL A 91 6.05 3.73 11.03
C VAL A 91 5.20 4.84 10.43
N TYR A 92 4.93 4.71 9.14
CA TYR A 92 4.06 5.60 8.37
C TYR A 92 2.95 4.77 7.73
N LEU A 93 1.75 5.31 7.71
CA LEU A 93 0.62 4.76 6.98
C LEU A 93 0.34 5.67 5.79
N GLY A 94 0.59 5.11 4.62
CA GLY A 94 0.38 5.79 3.35
C GLY A 94 -0.43 4.93 2.41
N SER A 95 -0.47 5.34 1.16
CA SER A 95 -1.19 4.61 0.13
C SER A 95 -0.47 4.66 -1.20
N THR A 96 -0.92 3.84 -2.14
CA THR A 96 -0.59 4.04 -3.55
C THR A 96 -1.37 5.22 -4.13
N PHE A 97 -0.77 5.90 -5.10
CA PHE A 97 -1.45 6.91 -5.90
C PHE A 97 -2.47 6.26 -6.84
N GLU A 98 -2.10 5.12 -7.41
CA GLU A 98 -2.98 4.36 -8.27
C GLU A 98 -4.01 3.60 -7.44
N LYS A 99 -5.25 3.57 -7.94
CA LYS A 99 -6.29 2.65 -7.49
C LYS A 99 -6.21 1.36 -8.27
N VAL A 100 -6.39 0.25 -7.58
CA VAL A 100 -6.27 -1.10 -8.15
C VAL A 100 -7.54 -1.90 -7.87
N GLN A 101 -7.94 -2.73 -8.83
CA GLN A 101 -8.99 -3.73 -8.66
C GLN A 101 -8.60 -5.04 -9.31
N PHE A 102 -8.90 -6.14 -8.63
CA PHE A 102 -8.97 -7.47 -9.21
C PHE A 102 -10.45 -7.89 -9.26
N PRO A 103 -11.15 -7.76 -10.40
CA PRO A 103 -12.56 -8.13 -10.51
C PRO A 103 -12.82 -9.59 -10.10
N ALA A 104 -14.01 -9.87 -9.60
CA ALA A 104 -14.46 -11.24 -9.40
C ALA A 104 -14.36 -11.99 -10.73
N GLY A 105 -13.90 -13.24 -10.70
CA GLY A 105 -13.68 -14.03 -11.93
C GLY A 105 -12.37 -13.75 -12.68
N SER A 106 -11.60 -12.70 -12.29
CA SER A 106 -10.31 -12.41 -12.91
C SER A 106 -9.28 -13.51 -12.74
N LYS A 107 -9.40 -14.31 -11.67
CA LYS A 107 -8.42 -15.32 -11.22
C LYS A 107 -7.03 -14.73 -11.02
N LEU A 108 -6.96 -13.47 -10.62
CA LEU A 108 -5.73 -12.77 -10.29
C LEU A 108 -5.77 -12.30 -8.85
N ALA A 109 -4.61 -12.36 -8.22
CA ALA A 109 -4.30 -11.73 -6.96
C ALA A 109 -3.03 -10.91 -7.12
N GLY A 110 -2.79 -9.95 -6.23
CA GLY A 110 -1.60 -9.15 -6.24
C GLY A 110 -0.81 -9.29 -4.94
N ARG A 111 0.49 -9.06 -5.02
CA ARG A 111 1.37 -8.96 -3.87
C ARG A 111 2.21 -7.71 -3.98
N VAL A 112 2.11 -6.86 -2.95
CA VAL A 112 2.94 -5.65 -2.84
C VAL A 112 4.32 -6.04 -2.35
N GLU A 113 5.35 -5.53 -3.02
CA GLU A 113 6.74 -5.69 -2.63
C GLU A 113 7.48 -4.36 -2.69
N GLY A 114 8.52 -4.24 -1.88
CA GLY A 114 9.41 -3.09 -1.92
C GLY A 114 10.35 -3.13 -3.13
N LYS A 115 10.90 -1.98 -3.46
CA LYS A 115 11.97 -1.87 -4.47
C LYS A 115 13.32 -2.19 -3.83
N SER A 116 14.11 -3.05 -4.45
CA SER A 116 15.41 -3.50 -3.90
C SER A 116 16.38 -2.34 -3.62
N SER A 117 16.33 -1.26 -4.40
CA SER A 117 17.12 -0.05 -4.17
C SER A 117 16.72 0.68 -2.88
N PHE A 118 15.43 0.73 -2.55
CA PHE A 118 14.92 1.37 -1.34
C PHE A 118 15.10 0.49 -0.11
N ALA A 119 14.94 -0.83 -0.27
CA ALA A 119 15.22 -1.79 0.78
C ALA A 119 16.68 -1.72 1.27
N ARG A 120 17.64 -1.43 0.37
CA ARG A 120 19.05 -1.20 0.74
C ARG A 120 19.27 0.08 1.54
N LEU A 121 18.36 1.06 1.49
CA LEU A 121 18.35 2.23 2.36
C LEU A 121 17.67 1.94 3.71
N GLY A 122 17.05 0.77 3.85
CA GLY A 122 16.30 0.38 5.05
C GLY A 122 14.80 0.69 4.96
N LEU A 123 14.24 1.04 3.80
CA LEU A 123 12.81 1.29 3.65
C LEU A 123 12.05 0.00 3.34
N SER A 124 11.12 -0.40 4.22
CA SER A 124 10.05 -1.35 3.91
C SER A 124 8.76 -0.59 3.56
N VAL A 125 7.94 -1.16 2.68
CA VAL A 125 6.68 -0.55 2.21
C VAL A 125 5.43 -1.27 2.71
N HIS A 126 5.59 -2.44 3.27
CA HIS A 126 4.60 -3.17 4.05
C HIS A 126 5.30 -3.88 5.23
N ILE A 127 4.57 -4.17 6.30
CA ILE A 127 5.12 -4.91 7.44
C ILE A 127 4.91 -6.42 7.24
N THR A 128 3.66 -6.88 7.17
CA THR A 128 3.37 -8.33 7.09
C THR A 128 2.15 -8.68 6.25
N ALA A 129 1.49 -7.74 5.59
CA ALA A 129 0.23 -7.96 4.88
C ALA A 129 0.30 -7.54 3.40
N PRO A 130 1.17 -8.16 2.57
CA PRO A 130 1.39 -7.74 1.20
C PRO A 130 0.30 -8.17 0.22
N MET A 131 -0.63 -9.06 0.61
CA MET A 131 -1.54 -9.73 -0.32
C MET A 131 -2.78 -8.90 -0.62
N ILE A 132 -3.01 -8.66 -1.92
CA ILE A 132 -4.25 -8.11 -2.45
C ILE A 132 -5.06 -9.27 -3.05
N HIS A 133 -6.19 -9.55 -2.44
CA HIS A 133 -6.97 -10.73 -2.80
C HIS A 133 -7.71 -10.58 -4.14
N CYS A 134 -7.96 -11.70 -4.82
CA CYS A 134 -8.90 -11.79 -5.94
C CYS A 134 -10.30 -11.35 -5.48
N GLY A 135 -11.02 -10.62 -6.33
CA GLY A 135 -12.35 -10.08 -5.99
C GLY A 135 -12.33 -8.85 -5.07
N THR A 136 -11.19 -8.16 -4.94
CA THR A 136 -11.16 -6.87 -4.23
C THR A 136 -11.90 -5.77 -4.99
N GLY A 137 -12.51 -4.86 -4.24
CA GLY A 137 -13.10 -3.64 -4.80
C GLY A 137 -12.05 -2.69 -5.36
N PHE A 138 -12.50 -1.72 -6.13
CA PHE A 138 -11.66 -0.67 -6.68
C PHE A 138 -11.25 0.32 -5.57
N GLY A 139 -9.96 0.47 -5.32
CA GLY A 139 -9.43 1.34 -4.28
C GLY A 139 -7.91 1.45 -4.28
N ILE A 140 -7.40 2.31 -3.43
CA ILE A 140 -5.97 2.44 -3.17
C ILE A 140 -5.45 1.21 -2.42
N ILE A 141 -4.15 0.98 -2.47
CA ILE A 141 -3.46 -0.01 -1.61
C ILE A 141 -2.84 0.74 -0.44
N THR A 142 -3.19 0.36 0.78
CA THR A 142 -2.54 0.91 1.98
C THR A 142 -1.13 0.34 2.13
N LEU A 143 -0.20 1.19 2.53
CA LEU A 143 1.21 0.88 2.72
C LEU A 143 1.59 1.17 4.19
N GLU A 144 2.05 0.14 4.90
CA GLU A 144 2.62 0.27 6.26
C GLU A 144 4.14 0.43 6.13
N MET A 145 4.58 1.63 5.86
CA MET A 145 5.99 1.91 5.60
C MET A 145 6.79 2.06 6.90
N LEU A 146 7.99 1.50 6.94
CA LEU A 146 8.93 1.67 8.04
C LEU A 146 10.32 1.97 7.49
N ASN A 147 10.89 3.08 7.93
CA ASN A 147 12.27 3.42 7.64
C ASN A 147 13.17 2.87 8.75
N HIS A 148 13.82 1.74 8.50
CA HIS A 148 14.80 1.11 9.40
C HIS A 148 16.21 1.69 9.24
N GLY A 149 16.43 2.47 8.17
CA GLY A 149 17.73 3.03 7.84
C GLY A 149 18.10 4.24 8.69
N PRO A 150 19.36 4.70 8.63
CA PRO A 150 19.83 5.86 9.36
C PRO A 150 19.53 7.19 8.65
N PHE A 151 18.94 7.16 7.44
CA PHE A 151 18.72 8.34 6.61
C PHE A 151 17.27 8.81 6.70
N ALA A 152 17.03 10.13 6.68
CA ALA A 152 15.73 10.66 6.33
C ALA A 152 15.49 10.48 4.82
N ILE A 153 14.36 9.88 4.45
CA ILE A 153 14.05 9.55 3.05
C ILE A 153 12.97 10.50 2.54
N GLU A 154 13.25 11.20 1.44
CA GLU A 154 12.28 12.06 0.78
C GLU A 154 11.44 11.27 -0.23
N VAL A 155 10.11 11.44 -0.19
CA VAL A 155 9.18 10.86 -1.16
C VAL A 155 8.22 11.93 -1.69
N THR A 156 7.90 11.86 -2.97
CA THR A 156 7.00 12.82 -3.63
C THR A 156 5.73 12.09 -4.06
N PRO A 157 4.54 12.47 -3.56
CA PRO A 157 3.26 11.90 -4.01
C PRO A 157 3.08 12.02 -5.52
N GLY A 158 2.52 10.99 -6.14
CA GLY A 158 2.29 10.91 -7.59
C GLY A 158 3.57 10.81 -8.44
N LYS A 159 4.77 10.77 -7.83
CA LYS A 159 6.04 10.77 -8.56
C LYS A 159 7.01 9.67 -8.13
N THR A 160 7.15 9.43 -6.82
CA THR A 160 8.04 8.38 -6.31
C THR A 160 7.40 7.02 -6.51
N ARG A 161 7.98 6.16 -7.35
CA ARG A 161 7.58 4.75 -7.52
C ARG A 161 7.99 3.98 -6.27
N ILE A 162 7.08 3.96 -5.29
CA ILE A 162 7.40 3.53 -3.92
C ILE A 162 7.44 2.00 -3.77
N CYS A 163 6.61 1.28 -4.51
CA CYS A 163 6.47 -0.17 -4.41
C CYS A 163 6.27 -0.82 -5.78
N GLN A 164 6.24 -2.15 -5.79
CA GLN A 164 5.96 -2.99 -6.95
C GLN A 164 4.74 -3.86 -6.63
N LEU A 165 3.84 -4.01 -7.60
CA LEU A 165 2.73 -4.95 -7.54
C LEU A 165 3.05 -6.14 -8.43
N ILE A 166 3.24 -7.30 -7.83
CA ILE A 166 3.45 -8.58 -8.49
C ILE A 166 2.07 -9.24 -8.65
N LEU A 167 1.76 -9.73 -9.86
CA LEU A 167 0.50 -10.39 -10.14
C LEU A 167 0.68 -11.90 -10.15
N GLU A 168 -0.26 -12.59 -9.51
CA GLU A 168 -0.27 -14.04 -9.38
C GLU A 168 -1.60 -14.63 -9.82
N GLU A 169 -1.56 -15.72 -10.60
CA GLU A 169 -2.76 -16.47 -10.96
C GLU A 169 -3.28 -17.29 -9.78
N VAL A 170 -4.58 -17.22 -9.55
CA VAL A 170 -5.30 -18.04 -8.58
C VAL A 170 -5.77 -19.32 -9.27
N SER A 171 -5.47 -20.47 -8.68
CA SER A 171 -5.68 -21.80 -9.28
C SER A 171 -7.13 -22.10 -9.68
N ARG A 172 -8.08 -21.52 -8.91
CA ARG A 172 -9.53 -21.63 -9.17
C ARG A 172 -10.18 -20.31 -8.92
N GLU A 173 -11.33 -20.06 -9.53
CA GLU A 173 -12.17 -18.93 -9.21
C GLU A 173 -12.60 -19.03 -7.73
N PRO A 174 -12.24 -18.05 -6.89
CA PRO A 174 -12.67 -18.05 -5.50
C PRO A 174 -14.18 -17.76 -5.43
N GLU A 175 -14.83 -18.28 -4.40
CA GLU A 175 -16.18 -17.85 -4.05
C GLU A 175 -16.20 -16.34 -3.78
N GLU A 176 -17.33 -15.68 -4.10
CA GLU A 176 -17.46 -14.25 -3.85
C GLU A 176 -17.14 -13.93 -2.40
N ARG A 177 -16.28 -12.95 -2.21
CA ARG A 177 -15.91 -12.48 -0.88
C ARG A 177 -17.06 -11.68 -0.29
N THR A 178 -17.76 -12.26 0.68
CA THR A 178 -18.96 -11.67 1.31
C THR A 178 -18.65 -10.70 2.47
N GLY A 179 -17.38 -10.44 2.77
CA GLY A 179 -17.00 -9.54 3.86
C GLY A 179 -15.50 -9.20 3.86
N GLY A 180 -15.19 -8.08 4.48
CA GLY A 180 -13.82 -7.61 4.71
C GLY A 180 -13.84 -6.11 5.00
N ASN A 181 -13.08 -5.69 6.01
CA ASN A 181 -13.05 -4.29 6.46
C ASN A 181 -12.45 -3.32 5.43
N PHE A 182 -11.78 -3.85 4.38
CA PHE A 182 -10.96 -3.08 3.44
C PHE A 182 -11.27 -3.40 1.97
N ILE A 183 -12.56 -3.61 1.62
CA ILE A 183 -12.96 -3.97 0.24
C ILE A 183 -12.88 -2.78 -0.73
N ARG A 184 -13.05 -1.55 -0.24
CA ARG A 184 -12.99 -0.30 -1.00
C ARG A 184 -12.34 0.74 -0.12
N GLN A 185 -11.02 0.85 -0.17
CA GLN A 185 -10.29 1.87 0.57
C GLN A 185 -10.16 3.13 -0.27
N GLU A 186 -10.51 4.27 0.32
CA GLU A 186 -10.32 5.59 -0.28
C GLU A 186 -9.13 6.33 0.34
N ASP A 187 -8.76 5.97 1.58
CA ASP A 187 -7.58 6.47 2.28
C ASP A 187 -6.93 5.38 3.16
N ALA A 188 -5.74 5.65 3.70
CA ALA A 188 -5.00 4.72 4.54
C ALA A 188 -5.59 4.52 5.95
N GLN A 189 -6.56 5.32 6.34
CA GLN A 189 -7.29 5.14 7.62
C GLN A 189 -8.47 4.18 7.50
N GLY A 190 -8.80 3.72 6.29
CA GLY A 190 -9.83 2.72 6.00
C GLY A 190 -11.19 3.27 5.59
#